data_3a07f920d2930f67c4c2f91e28e6eb5d
#
_entry.id   3a07f920d2930f67c4c2f91e28e6eb5d
#
_cell.length_a   1.000
_cell.length_b   1.000
_cell.length_c   1.000
_cell.angle_alpha   90.00
_cell.angle_beta   90.00
_cell.angle_gamma   90.00
#
_symmetry.space_group_name_H-M   'P 1'
#
loop_
_entity.id
_entity.type
_entity.pdbx_description
1 polymer ?
#
loop_
_entity_poly.entity_id
_entity_poly.type
_entity_poly.pdbx_seq_one_letter_code
_entity_poly.pdbx_strand_id
1 'polypeptide(L)'
;YMTFGYARVSSKTQARDGNSLDAQQAALTAAGAEKIYTDTFTGTKIERPEFDRLRAQLRKGDVLIVTKLDRLARSVSQASGLITEMIDEGITINVLNLGILSNDSVNTLLRNVLLSFAQFERDMIVQRTQEGKAVARATDPNFREGRPPKFDTEQLDHAMTLLTDHS
;
A
#
# COMPACT_ATOMS: atom_id res chain seq x y z
N TYR A 1 7.29 15.36 23.07
CA TYR A 1 7.39 14.77 21.72
C TYR A 1 7.94 13.38 21.86
N MET A 2 7.28 12.39 21.29
CA MET A 2 7.74 11.00 21.28
C MET A 2 8.15 10.58 19.87
N THR A 3 9.11 9.66 19.80
CA THR A 3 9.59 9.10 18.54
C THR A 3 9.12 7.67 18.42
N PHE A 4 8.23 7.42 17.47
CA PHE A 4 7.63 6.13 17.20
C PHE A 4 8.28 5.46 15.99
N GLY A 5 8.45 4.15 16.04
CA GLY A 5 8.87 3.35 14.91
C GLY A 5 7.73 2.47 14.41
N TYR A 6 7.66 2.25 13.10
CA TYR A 6 6.75 1.28 12.53
C TYR A 6 7.46 0.32 11.58
N ALA A 7 7.25 -0.97 11.81
CA ALA A 7 7.77 -2.06 10.99
C ALA A 7 6.64 -2.91 10.45
N ARG A 8 6.82 -3.44 9.22
CA ARG A 8 5.85 -4.32 8.59
C ARG A 8 6.55 -5.43 7.81
N VAL A 9 6.14 -6.67 8.03
CA VAL A 9 6.65 -7.84 7.31
C VAL A 9 5.50 -8.71 6.80
N SER A 10 5.75 -9.48 5.74
CA SER A 10 4.87 -10.57 5.35
C SER A 10 5.37 -11.87 5.96
N SER A 11 4.45 -12.75 6.38
CA SER A 11 4.80 -14.07 6.94
C SER A 11 5.65 -14.94 6.01
N LYS A 12 5.61 -14.68 4.70
CA LYS A 12 6.40 -15.39 3.68
C LYS A 12 7.83 -14.86 3.51
N THR A 13 8.14 -13.67 4.01
CA THR A 13 9.40 -12.96 3.73
C THR A 13 10.32 -12.87 4.94
N GLN A 14 10.03 -13.57 6.03
CA GLN A 14 10.85 -13.53 7.26
C GLN A 14 12.30 -14.02 7.09
N ALA A 15 12.65 -14.62 5.94
CA ALA A 15 13.92 -15.32 5.78
C ALA A 15 14.89 -14.72 4.74
N ARG A 16 14.58 -13.59 4.06
CA ARG A 16 15.45 -13.05 3.00
C ARG A 16 15.70 -11.55 3.13
N ASP A 17 17.00 -11.20 3.16
CA ASP A 17 17.58 -9.91 2.77
C ASP A 17 17.15 -8.67 3.56
N GLY A 18 17.77 -8.33 4.70
CA GLY A 18 17.74 -6.99 5.30
C GLY A 18 16.34 -6.37 5.57
N ASN A 19 15.29 -7.05 5.11
CA ASN A 19 13.89 -6.72 5.29
C ASN A 19 13.22 -7.53 6.41
N SER A 20 14.00 -8.34 7.13
CA SER A 20 13.52 -9.09 8.30
C SER A 20 12.99 -8.11 9.36
N LEU A 21 12.08 -8.58 10.19
CA LEU A 21 11.55 -7.78 11.27
C LEU A 21 12.65 -7.28 12.19
N ASP A 22 13.62 -8.15 12.53
CA ASP A 22 14.75 -7.83 13.41
C ASP A 22 15.62 -6.71 12.82
N ALA A 23 15.92 -6.77 11.52
CA ALA A 23 16.68 -5.72 10.84
C ALA A 23 15.94 -4.38 10.82
N GLN A 24 14.62 -4.38 10.60
CA GLN A 24 13.81 -3.17 10.68
C GLN A 24 13.78 -2.60 12.10
N GLN A 25 13.57 -3.43 13.11
CA GLN A 25 13.55 -2.99 14.51
C GLN A 25 14.91 -2.42 14.94
N ALA A 26 16.02 -3.07 14.56
CA ALA A 26 17.37 -2.58 14.84
C ALA A 26 17.60 -1.19 14.19
N ALA A 27 17.21 -1.01 12.92
CA ALA A 27 17.33 0.26 12.22
C ALA A 27 16.47 1.35 12.85
N LEU A 28 15.24 1.05 13.25
CA LEU A 28 14.33 1.98 13.92
C LEU A 28 14.87 2.41 15.29
N THR A 29 15.38 1.46 16.07
CA THR A 29 16.02 1.73 17.37
C THR A 29 17.27 2.60 17.21
N ALA A 30 18.13 2.28 16.24
CA ALA A 30 19.31 3.09 15.93
C ALA A 30 18.97 4.52 15.47
N ALA A 31 17.80 4.69 14.83
CA ALA A 31 17.28 6.00 14.42
C ALA A 31 16.58 6.76 15.56
N GLY A 32 16.52 6.22 16.76
CA GLY A 32 15.97 6.87 17.96
C GLY A 32 14.50 6.60 18.24
N ALA A 33 13.91 5.56 17.66
CA ALA A 33 12.54 5.15 18.00
C ALA A 33 12.46 4.68 19.46
N GLU A 34 11.63 5.34 20.26
CA GLU A 34 11.37 5.03 21.67
C GLU A 34 10.35 3.90 21.83
N LYS A 35 9.42 3.82 20.89
CA LYS A 35 8.38 2.78 20.87
C LYS A 35 8.15 2.29 19.44
N ILE A 36 8.20 0.97 19.23
CA ILE A 36 8.07 0.36 17.92
C ILE A 36 6.78 -0.47 17.84
N TYR A 37 6.02 -0.24 16.79
CA TYR A 37 4.81 -1.02 16.45
C TYR A 37 5.11 -1.90 15.25
N THR A 38 4.56 -3.10 15.25
CA THR A 38 4.87 -4.10 14.24
C THR A 38 3.63 -4.83 13.76
N ASP A 39 3.38 -4.80 12.46
CA ASP A 39 2.35 -5.61 11.83
C ASP A 39 2.98 -6.74 10.99
N THR A 40 2.41 -7.93 11.17
CA THR A 40 2.72 -9.09 10.33
C THR A 40 1.46 -9.50 9.59
N PHE A 41 1.51 -9.58 8.26
CA PHE A 41 0.33 -9.96 7.50
C PHE A 41 0.52 -11.28 6.76
N THR A 42 -0.56 -12.06 6.73
CA THR A 42 -0.68 -13.32 6.02
C THR A 42 -1.69 -13.16 4.88
N GLY A 43 -1.26 -13.44 3.64
CA GLY A 43 -2.16 -13.47 2.49
C GLY A 43 -2.54 -12.10 1.92
N THR A 44 -3.79 -11.97 1.46
CA THR A 44 -4.29 -10.79 0.72
C THR A 44 -4.97 -9.76 1.60
N LYS A 45 -5.38 -10.11 2.82
CA LYS A 45 -6.00 -9.18 3.77
C LYS A 45 -4.95 -8.28 4.42
N ILE A 46 -5.24 -6.99 4.44
CA ILE A 46 -4.37 -5.98 5.04
C ILE A 46 -5.07 -5.46 6.28
N GLU A 47 -4.95 -6.21 7.35
CA GLU A 47 -5.26 -5.67 8.66
C GLU A 47 -3.96 -5.10 9.23
N ARG A 48 -4.04 -3.88 9.75
CA ARG A 48 -2.89 -3.16 10.33
C ARG A 48 -3.22 -2.68 11.75
N PRO A 49 -3.60 -3.60 12.66
CA PRO A 49 -4.07 -3.23 13.98
C PRO A 49 -3.03 -2.45 14.78
N GLU A 50 -1.76 -2.76 14.63
CA GLU A 50 -0.69 -2.05 15.33
C GLU A 50 -0.42 -0.67 14.73
N PHE A 51 -0.55 -0.51 13.41
CA PHE A 51 -0.50 0.80 12.79
C PHE A 51 -1.69 1.68 13.23
N ASP A 52 -2.88 1.12 13.30
CA ASP A 52 -4.07 1.85 13.74
C ASP A 52 -3.94 2.29 15.21
N ARG A 53 -3.38 1.43 16.07
CA ARG A 53 -3.03 1.79 17.45
C ARG A 53 -1.98 2.89 17.54
N LEU A 54 -0.94 2.81 16.73
CA LEU A 54 0.09 3.83 16.61
C LEU A 54 -0.54 5.15 16.17
N ARG A 55 -1.35 5.12 15.11
CA ARG A 55 -2.02 6.30 14.56
C ARG A 55 -2.90 7.02 15.60
N ALA A 56 -3.62 6.26 16.43
CA ALA A 56 -4.44 6.79 17.52
C ALA A 56 -3.62 7.46 18.64
N GLN A 57 -2.34 7.10 18.79
CA GLN A 57 -1.46 7.66 19.83
C GLN A 57 -0.67 8.87 19.35
N LEU A 58 -0.40 9.00 18.04
CA LEU A 58 0.36 10.10 17.46
C LEU A 58 -0.29 11.45 17.78
N ARG A 59 0.53 12.42 18.15
CA ARG A 59 0.14 13.80 18.46
C ARG A 59 1.01 14.78 17.70
N LYS A 60 0.53 16.01 17.58
CA LYS A 60 1.30 17.12 17.01
C LYS A 60 2.68 17.24 17.67
N GLY A 61 3.70 17.25 16.86
CA GLY A 61 5.09 17.32 17.27
C GLY A 61 5.80 15.96 17.41
N ASP A 62 5.05 14.85 17.40
CA ASP A 62 5.67 13.52 17.42
C ASP A 62 6.36 13.18 16.09
N VAL A 63 7.26 12.21 16.15
CA VAL A 63 8.02 11.71 14.99
C VAL A 63 7.66 10.27 14.73
N LEU A 64 7.29 9.95 13.50
CA LEU A 64 7.14 8.59 13.02
C LEU A 64 8.32 8.20 12.15
N ILE A 65 9.03 7.12 12.50
CA ILE A 65 10.15 6.58 11.74
C ILE A 65 9.73 5.28 11.05
N VAL A 66 10.04 5.18 9.78
CA VAL A 66 9.92 3.94 8.99
C VAL A 66 11.19 3.68 8.19
N THR A 67 11.54 2.44 7.95
CA THR A 67 12.77 2.11 7.20
C THR A 67 12.63 2.45 5.72
N LYS A 68 11.45 2.24 5.14
CA LYS A 68 11.14 2.52 3.73
C LYS A 68 9.68 2.94 3.57
N LEU A 69 9.39 3.66 2.49
CA LEU A 69 8.05 4.16 2.19
C LEU A 69 7.00 3.04 2.02
N ASP A 70 7.40 1.91 1.45
CA ASP A 70 6.54 0.74 1.24
C ASP A 70 6.10 0.07 2.56
N ARG A 71 6.67 0.45 3.69
CA ARG A 71 6.20 0.03 5.03
C ARG A 71 4.93 0.78 5.43
N LEU A 72 4.79 2.04 5.02
CA LEU A 72 3.59 2.84 5.30
C LEU A 72 2.37 2.41 4.48
N ALA A 73 2.56 2.11 3.19
CA ALA A 73 1.47 1.72 2.32
C ALA A 73 1.97 0.80 1.17
N ARG A 74 1.05 0.18 0.44
CA ARG A 74 1.37 -0.71 -0.69
C ARG A 74 1.63 0.02 -1.99
N SER A 75 1.15 1.23 -2.12
CA SER A 75 1.38 2.08 -3.28
C SER A 75 1.89 3.43 -2.84
N VAL A 76 2.64 4.09 -3.71
CA VAL A 76 3.15 5.44 -3.47
C VAL A 76 1.98 6.41 -3.29
N SER A 77 0.88 6.23 -4.02
CA SER A 77 -0.34 7.04 -3.90
C SER A 77 -0.97 6.93 -2.50
N GLN A 78 -1.10 5.72 -1.94
CA GLN A 78 -1.62 5.53 -0.58
C GLN A 78 -0.67 6.10 0.47
N ALA A 79 0.64 5.88 0.30
CA ALA A 79 1.64 6.43 1.19
C ALA A 79 1.59 7.96 1.21
N SER A 80 1.48 8.59 0.04
CA SER A 80 1.46 10.04 -0.09
C SER A 80 0.23 10.67 0.58
N GLY A 81 -0.95 10.07 0.43
CA GLY A 81 -2.17 10.52 1.12
C GLY A 81 -2.01 10.47 2.65
N LEU A 82 -1.54 9.34 3.16
CA LEU A 82 -1.31 9.14 4.59
C LEU A 82 -0.23 10.09 5.15
N ILE A 83 0.85 10.31 4.41
CA ILE A 83 1.93 11.24 4.77
C ILE A 83 1.38 12.66 4.83
N THR A 84 0.62 13.09 3.83
CA THR A 84 0.03 14.43 3.81
C THR A 84 -0.87 14.65 5.03
N GLU A 85 -1.76 13.72 5.32
CA GLU A 85 -2.65 13.78 6.49
C GLU A 85 -1.86 13.93 7.79
N MET A 86 -0.85 13.10 8.01
CA MET A 86 -0.03 13.16 9.23
C MET A 86 0.77 14.45 9.33
N ILE A 87 1.33 14.94 8.23
CA ILE A 87 2.06 16.21 8.23
C ILE A 87 1.12 17.39 8.52
N ASP A 88 -0.09 17.39 7.97
CA ASP A 88 -1.08 18.44 8.23
C ASP A 88 -1.54 18.43 9.70
N GLU A 89 -1.50 17.29 10.37
CA GLU A 89 -1.70 17.16 11.82
C GLU A 89 -0.46 17.58 12.63
N GLY A 90 0.63 17.96 11.99
CA GLY A 90 1.87 18.40 12.63
C GLY A 90 2.78 17.27 13.11
N ILE A 91 2.65 16.08 12.55
CA ILE A 91 3.52 14.93 12.78
C ILE A 91 4.66 14.98 11.79
N THR A 92 5.88 14.72 12.23
CA THR A 92 7.06 14.60 11.38
C THR A 92 7.26 13.13 10.98
N ILE A 93 7.50 12.86 9.71
CA ILE A 93 7.75 11.50 9.23
C ILE A 93 9.20 11.38 8.77
N ASN A 94 9.94 10.43 9.33
CA ASN A 94 11.32 10.12 8.93
C ASN A 94 11.33 8.78 8.19
N VAL A 95 11.57 8.82 6.90
CA VAL A 95 11.73 7.61 6.06
C VAL A 95 13.22 7.41 5.85
N LEU A 96 13.82 6.41 6.48
CA LEU A 96 15.29 6.28 6.60
C LEU A 96 16.03 6.26 5.25
N ASN A 97 15.39 5.78 4.19
CA ASN A 97 15.98 5.78 2.85
C ASN A 97 15.64 7.02 2.00
N LEU A 98 14.82 7.94 2.50
CA LEU A 98 14.40 9.14 1.77
C LEU A 98 14.69 10.44 2.51
N GLY A 99 14.67 10.40 3.85
CA GLY A 99 14.84 11.56 4.71
C GLY A 99 13.59 11.97 5.48
N ILE A 100 13.63 13.15 6.08
CA ILE A 100 12.58 13.70 6.93
C ILE A 100 11.53 14.43 6.08
N LEU A 101 10.27 14.11 6.32
CA LEU A 101 9.11 14.74 5.70
C LEU A 101 8.34 15.51 6.78
N SER A 102 8.34 16.82 6.69
CA SER A 102 7.68 17.73 7.63
C SER A 102 7.09 18.93 6.88
N ASN A 103 6.52 19.87 7.62
CA ASN A 103 5.84 21.03 7.02
C ASN A 103 6.77 22.25 6.80
N ASP A 104 8.08 22.08 6.84
CA ASP A 104 9.02 23.13 6.45
C ASP A 104 9.21 23.22 4.92
N SER A 105 9.77 24.35 4.44
CA SER A 105 9.82 24.66 3.00
C SER A 105 10.57 23.63 2.16
N VAL A 106 11.70 23.08 2.66
CA VAL A 106 12.51 22.09 1.92
C VAL A 106 11.78 20.75 1.86
N ASN A 107 11.21 20.34 2.98
CA ASN A 107 10.48 19.08 3.07
C ASN A 107 9.12 19.16 2.35
N THR A 108 8.52 20.36 2.26
CA THR A 108 7.34 20.58 1.40
C THR A 108 7.68 20.33 -0.07
N LEU A 109 8.83 20.79 -0.55
CA LEU A 109 9.28 20.50 -1.91
C LEU A 109 9.47 19.00 -2.13
N LEU A 110 10.16 18.31 -1.23
CA LEU A 110 10.36 16.86 -1.30
C LEU A 110 9.02 16.10 -1.29
N ARG A 111 8.09 16.49 -0.43
CA ARG A 111 6.72 15.95 -0.41
C ARG A 111 6.04 16.13 -1.75
N ASN A 112 6.09 17.32 -2.33
CA ASN A 112 5.45 17.62 -3.62
C ASN A 112 6.06 16.79 -4.77
N VAL A 113 7.37 16.58 -4.76
CA VAL A 113 8.06 15.70 -5.72
C VAL A 113 7.57 14.26 -5.57
N LEU A 114 7.47 13.74 -4.34
CA LEU A 114 6.95 12.39 -4.09
C LEU A 114 5.49 12.24 -4.51
N LEU A 115 4.65 13.24 -4.27
CA LEU A 115 3.25 13.27 -4.72
C LEU A 115 3.14 13.26 -6.24
N SER A 116 3.96 14.06 -6.93
CA SER A 116 4.01 14.11 -8.40
C SER A 116 4.47 12.77 -8.98
N PHE A 117 5.43 12.12 -8.34
CA PHE A 117 5.92 10.79 -8.76
C PHE A 117 4.84 9.72 -8.56
N ALA A 118 4.10 9.76 -7.47
CA ALA A 118 2.98 8.87 -7.20
C ALA A 118 1.87 9.01 -8.25
N GLN A 119 1.56 10.24 -8.65
CA GLN A 119 0.58 10.50 -9.70
C GLN A 119 1.07 9.96 -11.05
N PHE A 120 2.32 10.23 -11.40
CA PHE A 120 2.93 9.72 -12.62
C PHE A 120 2.91 8.18 -12.69
N GLU A 121 3.29 7.47 -11.61
CA GLU A 121 3.21 6.00 -11.57
C GLU A 121 1.78 5.50 -11.82
N ARG A 122 0.79 6.15 -11.19
CA ARG A 122 -0.62 5.80 -11.38
C ARG A 122 -1.07 5.99 -12.82
N ASP A 123 -0.72 7.12 -13.42
CA ASP A 123 -1.06 7.44 -14.80
C ASP A 123 -0.42 6.44 -15.77
N MET A 124 0.84 6.05 -15.54
CA MET A 124 1.53 5.03 -16.31
C MET A 124 0.89 3.65 -16.21
N ILE A 125 0.40 3.26 -15.03
CA ILE A 125 -0.34 1.99 -14.84
C ILE A 125 -1.65 2.01 -15.63
N VAL A 126 -2.40 3.12 -15.54
CA VAL A 126 -3.65 3.30 -16.29
C VAL A 126 -3.38 3.24 -17.79
N GLN A 127 -2.38 3.97 -18.28
CA GLN A 127 -2.01 3.99 -19.69
C GLN A 127 -1.66 2.58 -20.20
N ARG A 128 -0.76 1.87 -19.52
CA ARG A 128 -0.37 0.49 -19.89
C ARG A 128 -1.56 -0.46 -19.89
N THR A 129 -2.48 -0.30 -18.93
CA THR A 129 -3.69 -1.11 -18.88
C THR A 129 -4.60 -0.83 -20.07
N GLN A 130 -4.77 0.43 -20.47
CA GLN A 130 -5.58 0.81 -21.64
C GLN A 130 -4.95 0.32 -22.94
N GLU A 131 -3.64 0.48 -23.09
CA GLU A 131 -2.89 -0.04 -24.24
C GLU A 131 -3.02 -1.57 -24.34
N GLY A 132 -2.85 -2.30 -23.23
CA GLY A 132 -3.03 -3.75 -23.19
C GLY A 132 -4.45 -4.18 -23.56
N LYS A 133 -5.47 -3.46 -23.10
CA LYS A 133 -6.87 -3.70 -23.49
C LYS A 133 -7.12 -3.41 -24.98
N ALA A 134 -6.53 -2.35 -25.52
CA ALA A 134 -6.66 -2.02 -26.94
C ALA A 134 -6.05 -3.12 -27.83
N VAL A 135 -4.86 -3.62 -27.47
CA VAL A 135 -4.23 -4.74 -28.17
C VAL A 135 -5.08 -6.01 -28.06
N ALA A 136 -5.57 -6.34 -26.87
CA ALA A 136 -6.42 -7.53 -26.67
C ALA A 136 -7.71 -7.48 -27.49
N ARG A 137 -8.37 -6.32 -27.57
CA ARG A 137 -9.55 -6.11 -28.42
C ARG A 137 -9.25 -6.27 -29.90
N ALA A 138 -8.05 -5.86 -30.34
CA ALA A 138 -7.64 -5.95 -31.74
C ALA A 138 -7.26 -7.38 -32.16
N THR A 139 -6.76 -8.19 -31.21
CA THR A 139 -6.24 -9.55 -31.48
C THR A 139 -7.20 -10.66 -31.13
N ASP A 140 -8.13 -10.45 -30.22
CA ASP A 140 -9.11 -11.46 -29.79
C ASP A 140 -10.54 -10.94 -29.97
N PRO A 141 -11.28 -11.41 -30.98
CA PRO A 141 -12.70 -11.03 -31.19
C PRO A 141 -13.62 -11.40 -30.02
N ASN A 142 -13.22 -12.33 -29.17
CA ASN A 142 -13.98 -12.76 -28.00
C ASN A 142 -13.53 -12.06 -26.71
N PHE A 143 -12.60 -11.13 -26.79
CA PHE A 143 -12.12 -10.38 -25.64
C PHE A 143 -13.26 -9.63 -24.95
N ARG A 144 -13.46 -9.90 -23.67
CA ARG A 144 -14.42 -9.20 -22.81
C ARG A 144 -13.72 -8.64 -21.59
N GLU A 145 -14.08 -7.42 -21.25
CA GLU A 145 -13.59 -6.79 -20.00
C GLU A 145 -14.35 -7.34 -18.79
N GLY A 146 -13.64 -7.45 -17.68
CA GLY A 146 -14.22 -7.84 -16.40
C GLY A 146 -13.95 -9.28 -16.01
N ARG A 147 -14.63 -9.72 -14.96
CA ARG A 147 -14.51 -11.10 -14.47
C ARG A 147 -15.22 -12.05 -15.44
N PRO A 148 -14.59 -13.16 -15.84
CA PRO A 148 -15.27 -14.17 -16.63
C PRO A 148 -16.57 -14.62 -15.96
N PRO A 149 -17.63 -14.95 -16.73
CA PRO A 149 -18.85 -15.47 -16.16
C PRO A 149 -18.56 -16.73 -15.35
N LYS A 150 -19.25 -16.89 -14.22
CA LYS A 150 -19.05 -18.01 -13.29
C LYS A 150 -19.50 -19.34 -13.88
N PHE A 151 -20.45 -19.28 -14.82
CA PHE A 151 -21.03 -20.41 -15.54
C PHE A 151 -20.91 -20.15 -17.04
N ASP A 152 -20.61 -21.19 -17.80
CA ASP A 152 -20.66 -21.13 -19.25
C ASP A 152 -22.10 -21.26 -19.77
N THR A 153 -22.27 -21.04 -21.08
CA THR A 153 -23.61 -21.05 -21.71
C THR A 153 -24.28 -22.43 -21.60
N GLU A 154 -23.50 -23.52 -21.72
CA GLU A 154 -24.01 -24.90 -21.62
C GLU A 154 -24.51 -25.22 -20.20
N GLN A 155 -23.80 -24.74 -19.18
CA GLN A 155 -24.20 -24.91 -17.78
C GLN A 155 -25.48 -24.13 -17.46
N LEU A 156 -25.67 -22.97 -18.05
CA LEU A 156 -26.87 -22.15 -17.90
C LEU A 156 -28.04 -22.78 -18.62
N ASP A 157 -27.86 -23.27 -19.85
CA ASP A 157 -28.91 -23.94 -20.62
C ASP A 157 -29.34 -25.27 -19.94
N HIS A 158 -28.39 -26.03 -19.41
CA HIS A 158 -28.69 -27.24 -18.65
C HIS A 158 -29.49 -26.93 -17.37
N ALA A 159 -29.13 -25.87 -16.65
CA ALA A 159 -29.87 -25.43 -15.48
C ALA A 159 -31.30 -24.97 -15.82
N MET A 160 -31.47 -24.27 -16.94
CA MET A 160 -32.79 -23.85 -17.43
C MET A 160 -33.66 -25.04 -17.82
N THR A 161 -33.10 -26.05 -18.49
CA THR A 161 -33.82 -27.29 -18.85
C THR A 161 -34.31 -28.03 -17.59
N LEU A 162 -33.47 -28.15 -16.57
CA LEU A 162 -33.86 -28.80 -15.31
C LEU A 162 -34.98 -28.05 -14.56
N LEU A 163 -35.03 -26.72 -14.69
CA LEU A 163 -36.11 -25.90 -14.10
C LEU A 163 -37.45 -26.08 -14.85
N THR A 164 -37.40 -26.28 -16.17
CA THR A 164 -38.62 -26.50 -16.99
C THR A 164 -39.19 -27.90 -16.88
N ASP A 165 -38.34 -28.91 -16.63
CA ASP A 165 -38.78 -30.32 -16.48
C ASP A 165 -39.41 -30.62 -15.10
N HIS A 166 -39.30 -29.72 -14.15
CA HIS A 166 -39.86 -29.86 -12.78
C HIS A 166 -41.03 -28.90 -12.51
N SER A 167 -41.59 -28.26 -13.53
CA SER A 167 -42.82 -27.47 -13.48
C SER A 167 -43.93 -28.16 -14.22
#